data_d76ea82610673e84daf8ed77dce4768b
#
_entry.id   d76ea82610673e84daf8ed77dce4768b
#
_cell.length_a   1.000
_cell.length_b   1.000
_cell.length_c   1.000
_cell.angle_alpha   90.00
_cell.angle_beta   90.00
_cell.angle_gamma   90.00
#
_symmetry.space_group_name_H-M   'P 1'
#
loop_
_entity.id
_entity.type
_entity.pdbx_description
1 polymer ?
#
loop_
_entity_poly.entity_id
_entity_poly.type
_entity_poly.pdbx_seq_one_letter_code
_entity_poly.pdbx_strand_id
1 'polypeptide(L)'
;DALATLYRHNIKVEIKSKYGIIRLKTASKAGFDDIITLHAEITPSNNINMIGTDFCLYGCTKEDIEQAKSLFLKFTKNNLLETTKYGEVLSNTGANSNIYINGVKVAEEPNFLFSYNITALNAQIKKSLNRERTNIGRTAYTSRIKDILKDCQSNIVIEKLIEDLQEFSSGNRHDELSWNDIAMYASMKISELNSKATFITASDLQNTPSLIDNMLRNGHTPIVVPDNLISKIEDYNIGATEGKTLITANQYIIEEQKNFIPQIIDINSLSSNERNIYYKTEKILELIGGRAPNIKAIQIVDKIYKNEIF
;
A
#
# COMPACT_ATOMS: atom_id res chain seq x y z
N ASP A 1 9.03 35.44 -14.69
CA ASP A 1 9.32 34.25 -15.51
C ASP A 1 8.07 33.77 -16.27
N ALA A 2 6.91 33.52 -15.61
CA ALA A 2 5.71 33.00 -16.26
C ALA A 2 5.23 33.85 -17.44
N LEU A 3 5.17 35.18 -17.29
CA LEU A 3 4.78 36.10 -18.34
C LEU A 3 5.72 36.07 -19.55
N ALA A 4 7.03 35.96 -19.31
CA ALA A 4 8.02 35.83 -20.36
C ALA A 4 7.89 34.51 -21.13
N THR A 5 7.55 33.44 -20.42
CA THR A 5 7.29 32.14 -21.05
C THR A 5 6.06 32.16 -21.91
N LEU A 6 4.95 32.71 -21.44
CA LEU A 6 3.72 32.89 -22.24
C LEU A 6 3.99 33.72 -23.50
N TYR A 7 4.72 34.81 -23.35
CA TYR A 7 5.09 35.65 -24.48
C TYR A 7 5.92 34.93 -25.55
N ARG A 8 6.90 34.09 -25.12
CA ARG A 8 7.68 33.26 -26.06
C ARG A 8 6.86 32.23 -26.81
N HIS A 9 5.76 31.80 -26.24
CA HIS A 9 4.79 30.89 -26.87
C HIS A 9 3.68 31.63 -27.63
N ASN A 10 3.88 32.93 -27.97
CA ASN A 10 2.93 33.78 -28.67
C ASN A 10 1.59 33.97 -27.94
N ILE A 11 1.52 33.76 -26.66
CA ILE A 11 0.34 34.04 -25.84
C ILE A 11 0.45 35.48 -25.36
N LYS A 12 -0.43 36.33 -25.85
CA LYS A 12 -0.48 37.72 -25.40
C LYS A 12 -1.14 37.78 -24.03
N VAL A 13 -0.51 38.51 -23.10
CA VAL A 13 -1.02 38.71 -21.75
C VAL A 13 -1.34 40.16 -21.53
N GLU A 14 -2.53 40.42 -21.01
CA GLU A 14 -2.96 41.73 -20.54
C GLU A 14 -3.42 41.60 -19.08
N ILE A 15 -2.81 42.39 -18.19
CA ILE A 15 -3.17 42.40 -16.77
C ILE A 15 -3.87 43.74 -16.50
N LYS A 16 -5.12 43.67 -16.06
CA LYS A 16 -5.95 44.86 -15.76
C LYS A 16 -6.22 44.97 -14.27
N SER A 17 -6.08 46.17 -13.76
CA SER A 17 -6.48 46.53 -12.39
C SER A 17 -7.03 47.96 -12.38
N LYS A 18 -7.57 48.39 -11.25
CA LYS A 18 -7.97 49.81 -11.08
C LYS A 18 -6.82 50.80 -11.26
N TYR A 19 -5.57 50.36 -11.11
CA TYR A 19 -4.38 51.22 -11.17
C TYR A 19 -3.79 51.33 -12.58
N GLY A 20 -4.08 50.38 -13.46
CA GLY A 20 -3.52 50.39 -14.79
C GLY A 20 -3.70 49.08 -15.54
N ILE A 21 -3.26 49.08 -16.79
CA ILE A 21 -3.23 47.92 -17.67
C ILE A 21 -1.76 47.66 -18.02
N ILE A 22 -1.31 46.43 -17.81
CA ILE A 22 0.04 46.00 -18.15
C ILE A 22 -0.02 45.11 -19.38
N ARG A 23 0.79 45.41 -20.39
CA ARG A 23 1.02 44.60 -21.59
C ARG A 23 2.49 44.32 -21.76
N LEU A 24 2.83 43.17 -22.33
CA LEU A 24 4.19 42.85 -22.69
C LEU A 24 4.46 43.24 -24.13
N LYS A 25 5.62 43.86 -24.36
CA LYS A 25 6.13 44.18 -25.72
C LYS A 25 7.64 43.95 -25.76
N THR A 26 8.16 43.67 -26.96
CA THR A 26 9.57 43.68 -27.23
C THR A 26 10.03 45.06 -27.70
N ALA A 27 11.22 45.44 -27.28
CA ALA A 27 11.89 46.66 -27.76
C ALA A 27 13.41 46.39 -27.75
N SER A 28 14.12 47.14 -28.64
CA SER A 28 15.57 47.13 -28.62
C SER A 28 16.09 47.74 -27.32
N LYS A 29 17.15 47.17 -26.78
CA LYS A 29 17.80 47.69 -25.58
C LYS A 29 18.51 49.02 -25.92
N ALA A 30 18.27 50.04 -25.14
CA ALA A 30 18.91 51.35 -25.34
C ALA A 30 20.44 51.22 -25.46
N GLY A 31 21.01 51.71 -26.57
CA GLY A 31 22.43 51.62 -26.90
C GLY A 31 22.89 50.28 -27.51
N PHE A 32 21.96 49.34 -27.77
CA PHE A 32 22.29 48.00 -28.33
C PHE A 32 21.13 47.61 -29.24
N ASP A 33 21.05 48.09 -30.48
CA ASP A 33 19.94 47.89 -31.38
C ASP A 33 19.69 46.40 -31.74
N ASP A 34 20.70 45.56 -31.69
CA ASP A 34 20.59 44.11 -31.96
C ASP A 34 20.07 43.30 -30.78
N ILE A 35 19.96 43.89 -29.57
CA ILE A 35 19.49 43.19 -28.40
C ILE A 35 18.02 43.51 -28.14
N ILE A 36 17.16 42.56 -28.43
CA ILE A 36 15.73 42.64 -28.15
C ILE A 36 15.44 42.19 -26.73
N THR A 37 14.81 43.02 -25.94
CA THR A 37 14.38 42.73 -24.57
C THR A 37 12.86 42.82 -24.40
N LEU A 38 12.34 42.05 -23.44
CA LEU A 38 10.90 42.07 -23.11
C LEU A 38 10.64 43.16 -22.07
N HIS A 39 9.71 44.06 -22.40
CA HIS A 39 9.32 45.17 -21.55
C HIS A 39 7.87 45.07 -21.13
N ALA A 40 7.56 45.56 -19.92
CA ALA A 40 6.20 45.79 -19.46
C ALA A 40 5.77 47.23 -19.82
N GLU A 41 4.74 47.39 -20.66
CA GLU A 41 4.10 48.66 -20.92
C GLU A 41 2.94 48.83 -19.95
N ILE A 42 2.92 49.93 -19.22
CA ILE A 42 1.87 50.26 -18.26
C ILE A 42 1.10 51.47 -18.79
N THR A 43 -0.21 51.29 -18.96
CA THR A 43 -1.13 52.35 -19.36
C THR A 43 -2.17 52.62 -18.28
N PRO A 44 -2.77 53.83 -18.18
CA PRO A 44 -3.81 54.08 -17.18
C PRO A 44 -5.00 53.13 -17.33
N SER A 45 -5.67 52.86 -16.24
CA SER A 45 -6.87 52.03 -16.25
C SER A 45 -8.06 52.81 -16.81
N ASN A 46 -8.86 52.16 -17.63
CA ASN A 46 -10.12 52.69 -18.10
C ASN A 46 -11.27 52.48 -17.10
N ASN A 47 -11.05 51.70 -16.05
CA ASN A 47 -12.05 51.38 -15.03
C ASN A 47 -11.47 51.54 -13.62
N ILE A 48 -11.59 52.70 -13.04
CA ILE A 48 -11.12 53.03 -11.69
C ILE A 48 -11.93 52.34 -10.58
N ASN A 49 -13.12 51.83 -10.89
CA ASN A 49 -13.99 51.11 -9.94
C ASN A 49 -13.77 49.62 -9.97
N MET A 50 -12.80 49.12 -10.72
CA MET A 50 -12.49 47.73 -10.83
C MET A 50 -12.00 47.16 -9.45
N ILE A 51 -12.60 46.07 -9.02
CA ILE A 51 -12.19 45.31 -7.81
C ILE A 51 -11.38 44.11 -8.26
N GLY A 52 -10.18 43.96 -7.70
CA GLY A 52 -9.29 42.85 -8.03
C GLY A 52 -8.41 43.10 -9.25
N THR A 53 -7.93 42.01 -9.85
CA THR A 53 -7.04 42.02 -11.01
C THR A 53 -7.50 40.95 -12.02
N ASP A 54 -7.67 41.36 -13.29
CA ASP A 54 -7.98 40.43 -14.37
C ASP A 54 -6.71 40.09 -15.14
N PHE A 55 -6.50 38.81 -15.39
CA PHE A 55 -5.47 38.28 -16.27
C PHE A 55 -6.14 37.78 -17.55
N CYS A 56 -5.94 38.50 -18.66
CA CYS A 56 -6.46 38.11 -19.97
C CYS A 56 -5.35 37.45 -20.78
N LEU A 57 -5.57 36.22 -21.20
CA LEU A 57 -4.66 35.45 -22.05
C LEU A 57 -5.29 35.34 -23.44
N TYR A 58 -4.57 35.78 -24.47
CA TYR A 58 -5.05 35.75 -25.87
C TYR A 58 -4.20 34.75 -26.66
N GLY A 59 -4.84 33.89 -27.43
CA GLY A 59 -4.18 32.88 -28.24
C GLY A 59 -4.14 31.49 -27.62
N CYS A 60 -4.79 31.29 -26.46
CA CYS A 60 -4.99 29.99 -25.90
C CYS A 60 -6.09 29.22 -26.65
N THR A 61 -5.84 27.94 -26.91
CA THR A 61 -6.86 27.04 -27.46
C THR A 61 -7.73 26.47 -26.34
N LYS A 62 -8.81 25.81 -26.71
CA LYS A 62 -9.63 25.07 -25.73
C LYS A 62 -8.84 23.93 -25.10
N GLU A 63 -8.02 23.25 -25.89
CA GLU A 63 -7.15 22.14 -25.47
C GLU A 63 -6.14 22.61 -24.45
N ASP A 64 -5.50 23.77 -24.60
CA ASP A 64 -4.57 24.35 -23.62
C ASP A 64 -5.26 24.58 -22.28
N ILE A 65 -6.52 25.07 -22.32
CA ILE A 65 -7.28 25.31 -21.08
C ILE A 65 -7.63 24.00 -20.39
N GLU A 66 -8.10 22.98 -21.12
CA GLU A 66 -8.41 21.68 -20.52
C GLU A 66 -7.14 20.98 -19.99
N GLN A 67 -6.02 21.08 -20.70
CA GLN A 67 -4.74 20.57 -20.21
C GLN A 67 -4.30 21.31 -18.94
N ALA A 68 -4.42 22.63 -18.89
CA ALA A 68 -4.10 23.40 -17.69
C ALA A 68 -5.01 23.02 -16.52
N LYS A 69 -6.32 22.82 -16.74
CA LYS A 69 -7.26 22.38 -15.71
C LYS A 69 -6.90 20.98 -15.15
N SER A 70 -6.41 20.07 -16.00
CA SER A 70 -6.03 18.73 -15.58
C SER A 70 -4.87 18.70 -14.56
N LEU A 71 -4.12 19.79 -14.46
CA LEU A 71 -3.05 19.95 -13.46
C LEU A 71 -3.57 20.33 -12.06
N PHE A 72 -4.86 20.63 -11.92
CA PHE A 72 -5.41 21.05 -10.64
C PHE A 72 -6.52 20.11 -10.18
N LEU A 73 -6.37 19.57 -8.99
CA LEU A 73 -7.33 18.64 -8.37
C LEU A 73 -8.77 19.19 -8.39
N LYS A 74 -8.93 20.50 -8.17
CA LYS A 74 -10.25 21.17 -8.16
C LYS A 74 -11.06 20.96 -9.45
N PHE A 75 -10.42 20.74 -10.59
CA PHE A 75 -11.06 20.55 -11.88
C PHE A 75 -11.12 19.10 -12.34
N THR A 76 -10.57 18.16 -11.54
CA THR A 76 -10.60 16.73 -11.85
C THR A 76 -11.84 16.06 -11.24
N LYS A 77 -12.18 14.86 -11.74
CA LYS A 77 -13.31 14.06 -11.25
C LYS A 77 -12.92 13.05 -10.16
N ASN A 78 -11.76 13.21 -9.54
CA ASN A 78 -11.34 12.30 -8.49
C ASN A 78 -12.24 12.44 -7.26
N ASN A 79 -12.77 11.33 -6.77
CA ASN A 79 -13.58 11.32 -5.54
C ASN A 79 -12.65 11.25 -4.32
N LEU A 80 -12.92 12.09 -3.35
CA LEU A 80 -12.28 12.01 -2.04
C LEU A 80 -12.76 10.75 -1.32
N LEU A 81 -11.82 9.90 -0.88
CA LEU A 81 -12.09 8.71 -0.07
C LEU A 81 -11.87 8.99 1.40
N GLU A 82 -10.80 9.70 1.74
CA GLU A 82 -10.49 10.07 3.12
C GLU A 82 -9.58 11.29 3.22
N THR A 83 -9.73 12.05 4.29
CA THR A 83 -8.84 13.15 4.68
C THR A 83 -8.12 12.79 5.97
N THR A 84 -6.79 12.87 5.94
CA THR A 84 -5.91 12.64 7.08
C THR A 84 -5.15 13.91 7.45
N LYS A 85 -4.44 13.92 8.57
CA LYS A 85 -3.61 15.07 8.96
C LYS A 85 -2.43 15.34 8.01
N TYR A 86 -2.09 14.40 7.14
CA TYR A 86 -0.97 14.51 6.20
C TYR A 86 -1.41 14.84 4.78
N GLY A 87 -2.67 14.54 4.43
CA GLY A 87 -3.22 14.72 3.11
C GLY A 87 -4.49 13.91 2.89
N GLU A 88 -4.85 13.75 1.64
CA GLU A 88 -6.10 13.13 1.19
C GLU A 88 -5.81 11.90 0.34
N VAL A 89 -6.62 10.87 0.51
CA VAL A 89 -6.69 9.69 -0.38
C VAL A 89 -7.85 9.89 -1.34
N LEU A 90 -7.57 9.75 -2.62
CA LEU A 90 -8.51 9.98 -3.71
C LEU A 90 -8.68 8.67 -4.51
N SER A 91 -9.88 8.46 -5.07
CA SER A 91 -10.09 7.35 -5.99
C SER A 91 -9.20 7.50 -7.23
N ASN A 92 -8.63 6.39 -7.70
CA ASN A 92 -8.05 6.35 -9.04
C ASN A 92 -9.18 6.16 -10.06
N THR A 93 -9.37 7.12 -10.97
CA THR A 93 -10.41 7.09 -11.99
C THR A 93 -9.84 6.99 -13.42
N GLY A 94 -8.52 6.91 -13.56
CA GLY A 94 -7.80 6.87 -14.82
C GLY A 94 -6.89 5.65 -14.95
N ALA A 95 -6.12 5.62 -16.03
CA ALA A 95 -5.08 4.61 -16.24
C ALA A 95 -3.91 4.75 -15.25
N ASN A 96 -3.63 6.01 -14.86
CA ASN A 96 -2.57 6.34 -13.90
C ASN A 96 -3.16 7.05 -12.69
N SER A 97 -2.57 6.81 -11.54
CA SER A 97 -2.83 7.56 -10.31
C SER A 97 -2.09 8.89 -10.32
N ASN A 98 -2.72 9.92 -9.79
CA ASN A 98 -2.15 11.25 -9.76
C ASN A 98 -1.68 11.63 -8.35
N ILE A 99 -0.51 12.25 -8.28
CA ILE A 99 0.04 12.80 -7.04
C ILE A 99 -0.11 14.33 -7.10
N TYR A 100 -0.84 14.86 -6.16
CA TYR A 100 -1.04 16.29 -5.99
C TYR A 100 -0.32 16.77 -4.73
N ILE A 101 0.14 18.01 -4.77
CA ILE A 101 0.62 18.76 -3.61
C ILE A 101 -0.19 20.04 -3.51
N ASN A 102 -0.94 20.21 -2.42
CA ASN A 102 -1.85 21.33 -2.23
C ASN A 102 -2.76 21.56 -3.46
N GLY A 103 -3.27 20.47 -4.02
CA GLY A 103 -4.17 20.48 -5.16
C GLY A 103 -3.52 20.69 -6.54
N VAL A 104 -2.19 20.76 -6.63
CA VAL A 104 -1.45 20.86 -7.90
C VAL A 104 -0.79 19.51 -8.22
N LYS A 105 -1.04 18.98 -9.42
CA LYS A 105 -0.44 17.72 -9.88
C LYS A 105 1.06 17.87 -10.07
N VAL A 106 1.82 16.96 -9.45
CA VAL A 106 3.29 16.96 -9.47
C VAL A 106 3.88 15.68 -10.05
N ALA A 107 3.10 14.60 -10.09
CA ALA A 107 3.53 13.31 -10.67
C ALA A 107 2.33 12.46 -11.08
N GLU A 108 2.61 11.45 -11.90
CA GLU A 108 1.70 10.35 -12.23
C GLU A 108 2.37 9.02 -11.91
N GLU A 109 1.62 8.10 -11.35
CA GLU A 109 2.08 6.76 -10.99
C GLU A 109 1.23 5.70 -11.69
N PRO A 110 1.83 4.89 -12.56
CA PRO A 110 1.06 3.94 -13.37
C PRO A 110 0.51 2.75 -12.57
N ASN A 111 1.09 2.47 -11.41
CA ASN A 111 0.75 1.28 -10.61
C ASN A 111 0.45 1.60 -9.15
N PHE A 112 -0.12 2.77 -8.86
CA PHE A 112 -0.65 3.07 -7.53
C PHE A 112 -2.15 2.75 -7.47
N LEU A 113 -2.57 2.21 -6.33
CA LEU A 113 -3.97 1.88 -6.04
C LEU A 113 -4.84 3.15 -5.92
N PHE A 114 -4.27 4.21 -5.35
CA PHE A 114 -4.94 5.48 -5.10
C PHE A 114 -4.21 6.66 -5.72
N SER A 115 -4.95 7.74 -5.97
CA SER A 115 -4.38 9.07 -6.14
C SER A 115 -4.27 9.76 -4.78
N TYR A 116 -3.34 10.70 -4.65
CA TYR A 116 -3.07 11.37 -3.36
C TYR A 116 -2.97 12.88 -3.52
N ASN A 117 -3.48 13.61 -2.52
CA ASN A 117 -3.21 15.04 -2.37
C ASN A 117 -2.49 15.30 -1.05
N ILE A 118 -1.21 15.60 -1.12
CA ILE A 118 -0.36 15.86 0.04
C ILE A 118 -0.55 17.30 0.49
N THR A 119 -1.05 17.52 1.69
CA THR A 119 -1.27 18.87 2.26
C THR A 119 -0.26 19.24 3.33
N ALA A 120 0.30 18.25 4.05
CA ALA A 120 1.34 18.47 5.05
C ALA A 120 2.74 18.14 4.49
N LEU A 121 3.47 19.15 4.07
CA LEU A 121 4.78 19.01 3.42
C LEU A 121 5.89 18.69 4.43
N ASN A 122 6.70 17.67 4.15
CA ASN A 122 7.95 17.41 4.85
C ASN A 122 9.14 18.18 4.22
N ALA A 123 10.32 18.13 4.86
CA ALA A 123 11.51 18.83 4.39
C ALA A 123 11.97 18.34 3.01
N GLN A 124 11.82 17.05 2.72
CA GLN A 124 12.21 16.44 1.46
C GLN A 124 11.34 16.95 0.29
N ILE A 125 10.03 16.98 0.48
CA ILE A 125 9.09 17.55 -0.52
C ILE A 125 9.38 19.03 -0.74
N LYS A 126 9.55 19.82 0.35
CA LYS A 126 9.89 21.24 0.24
C LYS A 126 11.17 21.47 -0.56
N LYS A 127 12.21 20.67 -0.31
CA LYS A 127 13.48 20.75 -1.03
C LYS A 127 13.31 20.42 -2.51
N SER A 128 12.52 19.39 -2.84
CA SER A 128 12.25 18.99 -4.23
C SER A 128 11.41 20.01 -4.96
N LEU A 129 10.38 20.59 -4.35
CA LEU A 129 9.56 21.67 -4.92
C LEU A 129 10.38 22.93 -5.23
N ASN A 130 11.33 23.28 -4.38
CA ASN A 130 12.20 24.45 -4.62
C ASN A 130 13.10 24.25 -5.83
N ARG A 131 13.44 23.01 -6.15
CA ARG A 131 14.33 22.66 -7.27
C ARG A 131 13.55 22.45 -8.58
N GLU A 132 12.42 21.74 -8.53
CA GLU A 132 11.76 21.13 -9.71
C GLU A 132 10.27 21.47 -9.76
N ARG A 133 9.83 22.56 -9.33
CA ARG A 133 8.46 23.12 -9.22
C ARG A 133 7.24 22.28 -9.68
N THR A 134 7.35 21.37 -10.66
CA THR A 134 6.23 20.62 -11.24
C THR A 134 6.49 19.14 -11.51
N ASN A 135 7.71 18.62 -11.41
CA ASN A 135 7.98 17.20 -11.62
C ASN A 135 8.89 16.69 -10.51
N ILE A 136 8.27 16.09 -9.50
CA ILE A 136 8.97 15.65 -8.29
C ILE A 136 9.17 14.15 -8.38
N GLY A 137 10.42 13.69 -8.18
CA GLY A 137 10.74 12.27 -8.16
C GLY A 137 10.02 11.52 -7.04
N ARG A 138 9.63 10.29 -7.31
CA ARG A 138 8.85 9.39 -6.43
C ARG A 138 9.39 9.31 -5.01
N THR A 139 10.72 9.27 -4.84
CA THR A 139 11.36 9.20 -3.53
C THR A 139 11.03 10.38 -2.61
N ALA A 140 10.68 11.55 -3.20
CA ALA A 140 10.40 12.74 -2.41
C ALA A 140 9.08 12.66 -1.64
N TYR A 141 8.07 11.99 -2.19
CA TYR A 141 6.72 11.92 -1.60
C TYR A 141 6.35 10.56 -1.01
N THR A 142 7.07 9.48 -1.33
CA THR A 142 6.75 8.12 -0.85
C THR A 142 6.54 8.05 0.65
N SER A 143 7.44 8.65 1.45
CA SER A 143 7.31 8.63 2.92
C SER A 143 6.01 9.30 3.37
N ARG A 144 5.61 10.39 2.73
CA ARG A 144 4.39 11.11 3.09
C ARG A 144 3.11 10.35 2.67
N ILE A 145 3.13 9.63 1.54
CA ILE A 145 2.04 8.76 1.14
C ILE A 145 1.87 7.62 2.15
N LYS A 146 2.98 7.02 2.61
CA LYS A 146 2.93 6.03 3.69
C LYS A 146 2.33 6.57 4.98
N ASP A 147 2.69 7.82 5.36
CA ASP A 147 2.10 8.47 6.54
C ASP A 147 0.58 8.67 6.36
N ILE A 148 0.12 9.06 5.16
CA ILE A 148 -1.30 9.19 4.83
C ILE A 148 -2.00 7.85 5.01
N LEU A 149 -1.51 6.78 4.37
CA LEU A 149 -2.14 5.46 4.44
C LEU A 149 -2.21 4.89 5.85
N LYS A 150 -1.17 5.08 6.67
CA LYS A 150 -1.17 4.63 8.07
C LYS A 150 -2.09 5.42 8.99
N ASP A 151 -2.42 6.65 8.62
CA ASP A 151 -3.34 7.51 9.38
C ASP A 151 -4.81 7.30 8.95
N CYS A 152 -5.05 6.50 7.89
CA CYS A 152 -6.39 6.21 7.38
C CYS A 152 -7.21 5.38 8.35
N GLN A 153 -8.51 5.74 8.47
CA GLN A 153 -9.52 5.05 9.26
C GLN A 153 -10.72 4.61 8.41
N SER A 154 -10.81 5.09 7.16
CA SER A 154 -11.93 4.80 6.26
C SER A 154 -11.95 3.32 5.87
N ASN A 155 -13.07 2.66 6.09
CA ASN A 155 -13.28 1.29 5.68
C ASN A 155 -13.01 1.10 4.18
N ILE A 156 -13.41 2.06 3.33
CA ILE A 156 -13.21 1.98 1.87
C ILE A 156 -11.74 1.89 1.50
N VAL A 157 -10.87 2.69 2.15
CA VAL A 157 -9.43 2.66 1.89
C VAL A 157 -8.82 1.35 2.41
N ILE A 158 -9.21 0.95 3.63
CA ILE A 158 -8.73 -0.28 4.28
C ILE A 158 -9.15 -1.52 3.47
N GLU A 159 -10.43 -1.62 3.06
CA GLU A 159 -10.93 -2.73 2.25
C GLU A 159 -10.16 -2.88 0.93
N LYS A 160 -9.91 -1.77 0.23
CA LYS A 160 -9.12 -1.81 -1.02
C LYS A 160 -7.67 -2.26 -0.81
N LEU A 161 -7.02 -1.86 0.29
CA LEU A 161 -5.69 -2.36 0.64
C LEU A 161 -5.71 -3.86 0.97
N ILE A 162 -6.76 -4.33 1.64
CA ILE A 162 -6.96 -5.75 1.96
C ILE A 162 -7.18 -6.56 0.69
N GLU A 163 -8.08 -6.11 -0.19
CA GLU A 163 -8.34 -6.75 -1.49
C GLU A 163 -7.05 -6.89 -2.30
N ASP A 164 -6.27 -5.81 -2.42
CA ASP A 164 -5.01 -5.81 -3.16
C ASP A 164 -3.96 -6.77 -2.54
N LEU A 165 -3.91 -6.88 -1.20
CA LEU A 165 -3.03 -7.84 -0.53
C LEU A 165 -3.47 -9.29 -0.78
N GLN A 166 -4.78 -9.56 -0.81
CA GLN A 166 -5.33 -10.89 -1.08
C GLN A 166 -5.13 -11.31 -2.54
N GLU A 167 -5.11 -10.36 -3.47
CA GLU A 167 -4.83 -10.61 -4.88
C GLU A 167 -3.34 -10.83 -5.19
N PHE A 168 -2.45 -10.74 -4.21
CA PHE A 168 -1.01 -10.94 -4.40
C PHE A 168 -0.69 -12.26 -5.10
N SER A 169 -1.39 -13.36 -4.78
CA SER A 169 -1.18 -14.68 -5.37
C SER A 169 -1.52 -14.73 -6.87
N SER A 170 -2.37 -13.84 -7.37
CA SER A 170 -2.74 -13.72 -8.79
C SER A 170 -1.76 -12.88 -9.61
N GLY A 171 -0.75 -12.27 -8.97
CA GLY A 171 0.24 -11.41 -9.60
C GLY A 171 -0.18 -9.95 -9.78
N ASN A 172 -1.41 -9.61 -9.43
CA ASN A 172 -1.91 -8.23 -9.46
C ASN A 172 -1.60 -7.57 -8.11
N ARG A 173 -0.68 -6.65 -8.10
CA ARG A 173 -0.31 -5.90 -6.89
C ARG A 173 0.06 -4.48 -7.23
N HIS A 174 -0.51 -3.54 -6.49
CA HIS A 174 -0.12 -2.15 -6.58
C HIS A 174 1.14 -1.87 -5.75
N ASP A 175 1.81 -0.79 -6.08
CA ASP A 175 3.12 -0.46 -5.51
C ASP A 175 3.06 -0.11 -4.03
N GLU A 176 1.93 0.35 -3.52
CA GLU A 176 1.73 0.63 -2.09
C GLU A 176 1.96 -0.62 -1.23
N LEU A 177 1.52 -1.79 -1.69
CA LEU A 177 1.74 -3.05 -0.97
C LEU A 177 3.13 -3.67 -1.21
N SER A 178 3.95 -3.08 -2.08
CA SER A 178 5.37 -3.42 -2.12
C SER A 178 6.15 -2.81 -0.96
N TRP A 179 5.57 -1.83 -0.28
CA TRP A 179 6.17 -1.24 0.93
C TRP A 179 5.80 -2.08 2.15
N ASN A 180 6.81 -2.73 2.74
CA ASN A 180 6.62 -3.65 3.88
C ASN A 180 5.80 -3.06 5.02
N ASP A 181 5.92 -1.76 5.29
CA ASP A 181 5.20 -1.10 6.36
C ASP A 181 3.71 -0.88 6.05
N ILE A 182 3.34 -0.74 4.78
CA ILE A 182 1.94 -0.68 4.36
C ILE A 182 1.33 -2.09 4.26
N ALA A 183 2.08 -3.05 3.71
CA ALA A 183 1.65 -4.44 3.70
C ALA A 183 1.44 -4.98 5.13
N MET A 184 2.32 -4.62 6.08
CA MET A 184 2.16 -4.95 7.49
C MET A 184 0.91 -4.29 8.11
N TYR A 185 0.66 -3.01 7.78
CA TYR A 185 -0.55 -2.31 8.21
C TYR A 185 -1.82 -3.01 7.68
N ALA A 186 -1.85 -3.37 6.40
CA ALA A 186 -2.96 -4.13 5.81
C ALA A 186 -3.15 -5.50 6.49
N SER A 187 -2.06 -6.22 6.80
CA SER A 187 -2.10 -7.51 7.51
C SER A 187 -2.71 -7.38 8.90
N MET A 188 -2.36 -6.32 9.65
CA MET A 188 -2.96 -6.03 10.95
C MET A 188 -4.46 -5.79 10.82
N LYS A 189 -4.88 -5.01 9.82
CA LYS A 189 -6.31 -4.74 9.57
C LYS A 189 -7.10 -5.99 9.18
N ILE A 190 -6.51 -6.87 8.40
CA ILE A 190 -7.10 -8.18 8.09
C ILE A 190 -7.33 -8.98 9.38
N SER A 191 -6.32 -9.05 10.25
CA SER A 191 -6.42 -9.81 11.51
C SER A 191 -7.42 -9.20 12.50
N GLU A 192 -7.58 -7.88 12.50
CA GLU A 192 -8.63 -7.19 13.27
C GLU A 192 -10.04 -7.56 12.79
N LEU A 193 -10.23 -7.72 11.47
CA LEU A 193 -11.51 -8.10 10.87
C LEU A 193 -11.76 -9.62 10.91
N ASN A 194 -10.71 -10.41 10.80
CA ASN A 194 -10.75 -11.86 10.81
C ASN A 194 -9.63 -12.42 11.68
N SER A 195 -9.97 -12.76 12.91
CA SER A 195 -9.02 -13.33 13.89
C SER A 195 -8.43 -14.69 13.48
N LYS A 196 -9.01 -15.35 12.48
CA LYS A 196 -8.52 -16.61 11.91
C LYS A 196 -7.81 -16.42 10.55
N ALA A 197 -7.50 -15.19 10.17
CA ALA A 197 -6.62 -14.92 9.02
C ALA A 197 -5.23 -15.51 9.30
N THR A 198 -4.73 -16.34 8.40
CA THR A 198 -3.43 -17.01 8.54
C THR A 198 -2.56 -16.67 7.34
N PHE A 199 -1.45 -15.98 7.60
CA PHE A 199 -0.52 -15.55 6.56
C PHE A 199 0.44 -16.68 6.22
N ILE A 200 0.51 -17.00 4.92
CA ILE A 200 1.30 -18.09 4.36
C ILE A 200 2.13 -17.59 3.17
N THR A 201 3.19 -18.32 2.83
CA THR A 201 3.96 -18.06 1.61
C THR A 201 3.37 -18.81 0.41
N ALA A 202 3.76 -18.43 -0.80
CA ALA A 202 3.45 -19.21 -1.99
C ALA A 202 4.10 -20.62 -1.93
N SER A 203 5.26 -20.73 -1.27
CA SER A 203 5.94 -22.00 -1.01
C SER A 203 5.14 -22.90 -0.08
N ASP A 204 4.54 -22.35 0.99
CA ASP A 204 3.65 -23.12 1.89
C ASP A 204 2.46 -23.68 1.13
N LEU A 205 1.84 -22.85 0.28
CA LEU A 205 0.70 -23.27 -0.53
C LEU A 205 1.03 -24.44 -1.48
N GLN A 206 2.22 -24.41 -2.08
CA GLN A 206 2.66 -25.44 -3.03
C GLN A 206 3.18 -26.71 -2.36
N ASN A 207 3.97 -26.57 -1.30
CA ASN A 207 4.71 -27.69 -0.71
C ASN A 207 3.97 -28.40 0.43
N THR A 208 2.98 -27.74 1.05
CA THR A 208 2.23 -28.27 2.18
C THR A 208 0.71 -28.19 2.03
N PRO A 209 0.12 -28.76 0.95
CA PRO A 209 -1.32 -28.64 0.71
C PRO A 209 -2.17 -29.24 1.84
N SER A 210 -1.70 -30.30 2.50
CA SER A 210 -2.38 -30.88 3.65
C SER A 210 -2.50 -29.94 4.85
N LEU A 211 -1.52 -29.06 5.05
CA LEU A 211 -1.56 -28.01 6.07
C LEU A 211 -2.65 -26.98 5.75
N ILE A 212 -2.74 -26.58 4.49
CA ILE A 212 -3.76 -25.63 4.03
C ILE A 212 -5.15 -26.21 4.18
N ASP A 213 -5.36 -27.49 3.80
CA ASP A 213 -6.63 -28.19 4.01
C ASP A 213 -7.02 -28.26 5.50
N ASN A 214 -6.05 -28.46 6.39
CA ASN A 214 -6.29 -28.47 7.82
C ASN A 214 -6.68 -27.07 8.35
N MET A 215 -5.99 -26.01 7.91
CA MET A 215 -6.34 -24.62 8.22
C MET A 215 -7.79 -24.31 7.82
N LEU A 216 -8.18 -24.66 6.60
CA LEU A 216 -9.54 -24.45 6.08
C LEU A 216 -10.58 -25.22 6.89
N ARG A 217 -10.32 -26.48 7.26
CA ARG A 217 -11.23 -27.29 8.09
C ARG A 217 -11.41 -26.70 9.49
N ASN A 218 -10.38 -26.08 10.04
CA ASN A 218 -10.44 -25.42 11.35
C ASN A 218 -10.97 -23.98 11.26
N GLY A 219 -11.45 -23.56 10.06
CA GLY A 219 -12.09 -22.29 9.81
C GLY A 219 -11.11 -21.13 9.68
N HIS A 220 -9.82 -21.42 9.49
CA HIS A 220 -8.82 -20.40 9.17
C HIS A 220 -8.94 -19.97 7.69
N THR A 221 -8.54 -18.73 7.42
CA THR A 221 -8.50 -18.16 6.07
C THR A 221 -7.04 -17.95 5.66
N PRO A 222 -6.45 -18.84 4.84
CA PRO A 222 -5.08 -18.67 4.36
C PRO A 222 -4.97 -17.46 3.44
N ILE A 223 -3.98 -16.60 3.67
CA ILE A 223 -3.69 -15.41 2.86
C ILE A 223 -2.25 -15.50 2.38
N VAL A 224 -2.07 -15.60 1.08
CA VAL A 224 -0.74 -15.72 0.48
C VAL A 224 -0.09 -14.35 0.42
N VAL A 225 1.09 -14.24 1.00
CA VAL A 225 1.87 -13.01 1.06
C VAL A 225 3.34 -13.26 0.69
N PRO A 226 4.12 -12.21 0.35
CA PRO A 226 5.55 -12.36 0.09
C PRO A 226 6.33 -12.87 1.29
N ASP A 227 7.39 -13.65 1.06
CA ASP A 227 8.26 -14.22 2.12
C ASP A 227 8.85 -13.14 3.03
N ASN A 228 9.24 -11.99 2.45
CA ASN A 228 9.77 -10.86 3.22
C ASN A 228 8.73 -10.24 4.17
N LEU A 229 7.44 -10.36 3.86
CA LEU A 229 6.38 -9.92 4.77
C LEU A 229 6.17 -10.91 5.91
N ILE A 230 6.25 -12.22 5.65
CA ILE A 230 6.20 -13.24 6.72
C ILE A 230 7.30 -12.99 7.75
N SER A 231 8.54 -12.77 7.31
CA SER A 231 9.64 -12.44 8.22
C SER A 231 9.35 -11.21 9.09
N LYS A 232 8.71 -10.18 8.51
CA LYS A 232 8.30 -8.99 9.27
C LYS A 232 7.16 -9.25 10.25
N ILE A 233 6.22 -10.12 9.90
CA ILE A 233 5.15 -10.56 10.79
C ILE A 233 5.75 -11.34 11.98
N GLU A 234 6.71 -12.22 11.73
CA GLU A 234 7.39 -12.98 12.77
C GLU A 234 8.19 -12.06 13.72
N ASP A 235 8.94 -11.10 13.17
CA ASP A 235 9.64 -10.08 13.97
C ASP A 235 8.67 -9.26 14.84
N TYR A 236 7.53 -8.87 14.29
CA TYR A 236 6.49 -8.16 15.05
C TYR A 236 5.91 -9.00 16.18
N ASN A 237 5.64 -10.27 15.92
CA ASN A 237 5.07 -11.19 16.90
C ASN A 237 5.99 -11.43 18.11
N ILE A 238 7.32 -11.37 17.94
CA ILE A 238 8.29 -11.50 19.04
C ILE A 238 8.11 -10.38 20.07
N GLY A 239 7.74 -9.16 19.63
CA GLY A 239 7.53 -8.01 20.50
C GLY A 239 6.07 -7.74 20.89
N ALA A 240 5.13 -8.49 20.32
CA ALA A 240 3.70 -8.26 20.53
C ALA A 240 3.21 -8.82 21.88
N THR A 241 2.26 -8.10 22.50
CA THR A 241 1.53 -8.63 23.65
C THR A 241 0.54 -9.71 23.24
N GLU A 242 0.24 -10.65 24.15
CA GLU A 242 -0.77 -11.70 23.94
C GLU A 242 -2.08 -11.10 23.37
N GLY A 243 -2.61 -11.76 22.34
CA GLY A 243 -3.84 -11.35 21.65
C GLY A 243 -3.67 -10.33 20.49
N LYS A 244 -2.44 -9.88 20.21
CA LYS A 244 -2.14 -9.00 19.06
C LYS A 244 -1.20 -9.65 18.03
N THR A 245 -0.96 -10.94 18.15
CA THR A 245 -0.11 -11.68 17.21
C THR A 245 -0.85 -11.95 15.90
N LEU A 246 -0.12 -11.81 14.78
CA LEU A 246 -0.62 -12.19 13.46
C LEU A 246 -0.28 -13.66 13.21
N ILE A 247 -1.28 -14.48 12.88
CA ILE A 247 -1.09 -15.92 12.73
C ILE A 247 -0.35 -16.21 11.42
N THR A 248 0.86 -16.79 11.52
CA THR A 248 1.58 -17.36 10.37
C THR A 248 1.37 -18.88 10.29
N ALA A 249 1.79 -19.51 9.18
CA ALA A 249 1.78 -20.96 9.06
C ALA A 249 2.50 -21.63 10.24
N ASN A 250 3.67 -21.11 10.64
CA ASN A 250 4.45 -21.64 11.76
C ASN A 250 3.71 -21.52 13.08
N GLN A 251 3.06 -20.38 13.35
CA GLN A 251 2.30 -20.20 14.57
C GLN A 251 1.08 -21.10 14.64
N TYR A 252 0.38 -21.24 13.51
CA TYR A 252 -0.73 -22.19 13.41
C TYR A 252 -0.28 -23.63 13.78
N ILE A 253 0.86 -24.06 13.25
CA ILE A 253 1.42 -25.38 13.57
C ILE A 253 1.73 -25.51 15.07
N ILE A 254 2.35 -24.49 15.66
CA ILE A 254 2.70 -24.49 17.10
C ILE A 254 1.43 -24.55 17.97
N GLU A 255 0.38 -23.82 17.61
CA GLU A 255 -0.90 -23.82 18.32
C GLU A 255 -1.61 -25.18 18.19
N GLU A 256 -1.63 -25.76 16.99
CA GLU A 256 -2.17 -27.10 16.76
C GLU A 256 -1.39 -28.15 17.59
N GLN A 257 -0.07 -28.05 17.67
CA GLN A 257 0.75 -28.95 18.49
C GLN A 257 0.44 -28.81 19.99
N LYS A 258 0.29 -27.59 20.49
CA LYS A 258 -0.06 -27.34 21.90
C LYS A 258 -1.45 -27.88 22.26
N ASN A 259 -2.38 -27.77 21.31
CA ASN A 259 -3.76 -28.22 21.50
C ASN A 259 -3.96 -29.71 21.18
N PHE A 260 -2.91 -30.39 20.65
CA PHE A 260 -2.96 -31.81 20.34
C PHE A 260 -2.78 -32.64 21.60
N ILE A 261 -3.88 -33.13 22.14
CA ILE A 261 -3.89 -34.06 23.25
C ILE A 261 -4.39 -35.41 22.71
N PRO A 262 -3.50 -36.40 22.50
CA PRO A 262 -3.92 -37.74 22.09
C PRO A 262 -4.68 -38.42 23.25
N GLN A 263 -5.80 -39.02 22.94
CA GLN A 263 -6.52 -39.83 23.91
C GLN A 263 -5.95 -41.24 23.91
N ILE A 264 -5.56 -41.70 25.11
CA ILE A 264 -5.08 -43.07 25.29
C ILE A 264 -6.29 -44.01 25.23
N ILE A 265 -6.21 -44.98 24.33
CA ILE A 265 -7.24 -45.99 24.12
C ILE A 265 -6.92 -47.20 24.98
N ASP A 266 -7.92 -47.67 25.74
CA ASP A 266 -7.80 -48.91 26.50
C ASP A 266 -7.70 -50.11 25.54
N ILE A 267 -6.69 -50.97 25.75
CA ILE A 267 -6.46 -52.19 24.97
C ILE A 267 -7.72 -53.07 24.94
N ASN A 268 -8.52 -53.06 25.99
CA ASN A 268 -9.73 -53.84 26.08
C ASN A 268 -10.88 -53.32 25.15
N SER A 269 -10.82 -52.09 24.75
CA SER A 269 -11.79 -51.49 23.84
C SER A 269 -11.49 -51.79 22.37
N LEU A 270 -10.32 -52.31 22.05
CA LEU A 270 -9.89 -52.63 20.69
C LEU A 270 -10.60 -53.88 20.15
N SER A 271 -10.81 -53.88 18.83
CA SER A 271 -11.23 -55.10 18.11
C SER A 271 -10.19 -56.21 18.23
N SER A 272 -10.57 -57.46 17.95
CA SER A 272 -9.68 -58.61 17.99
C SER A 272 -8.47 -58.48 17.04
N ASN A 273 -8.65 -57.83 15.88
CA ASN A 273 -7.58 -57.58 14.90
C ASN A 273 -6.60 -56.52 15.40
N GLU A 274 -7.09 -55.43 15.96
CA GLU A 274 -6.27 -54.33 16.51
C GLU A 274 -5.46 -54.82 17.72
N ARG A 275 -6.07 -55.59 18.59
CA ARG A 275 -5.40 -56.24 19.73
C ARG A 275 -4.28 -57.16 19.29
N ASN A 276 -4.51 -57.95 18.22
CA ASN A 276 -3.50 -58.84 17.66
C ASN A 276 -2.29 -58.04 17.08
N ILE A 277 -2.56 -56.92 16.43
CA ILE A 277 -1.52 -55.98 15.91
C ILE A 277 -0.73 -55.42 17.11
N TYR A 278 -1.42 -54.95 18.15
CA TYR A 278 -0.79 -54.42 19.38
C TYR A 278 0.18 -55.42 20.00
N TYR A 279 -0.26 -56.64 20.27
CA TYR A 279 0.59 -57.68 20.89
C TYR A 279 1.76 -58.10 19.98
N LYS A 280 1.57 -58.10 18.66
CA LYS A 280 2.68 -58.38 17.74
C LYS A 280 3.69 -57.24 17.75
N THR A 281 3.24 -55.99 17.81
CA THR A 281 4.11 -54.82 17.90
C THR A 281 4.89 -54.83 19.22
N GLU A 282 4.22 -55.10 20.35
CA GLU A 282 4.87 -55.23 21.66
C GLU A 282 5.96 -56.29 21.64
N LYS A 283 5.67 -57.44 21.04
CA LYS A 283 6.66 -58.55 20.91
C LYS A 283 7.84 -58.20 20.02
N ILE A 284 7.60 -57.45 18.92
CA ILE A 284 8.68 -56.93 18.06
C ILE A 284 9.55 -55.94 18.81
N LEU A 285 8.94 -55.05 19.60
CA LEU A 285 9.66 -54.06 20.39
C LEU A 285 10.44 -54.67 21.53
N GLU A 286 9.93 -55.73 22.16
CA GLU A 286 10.70 -56.52 23.13
C GLU A 286 11.95 -57.16 22.47
N LEU A 287 11.82 -57.67 21.24
CA LEU A 287 12.96 -58.25 20.50
C LEU A 287 14.00 -57.21 20.09
N ILE A 288 13.54 -55.98 19.80
CA ILE A 288 14.41 -54.86 19.44
C ILE A 288 14.87 -54.09 20.68
N GLY A 289 14.17 -54.21 21.80
CA GLY A 289 14.32 -53.41 23.04
C GLY A 289 15.70 -53.48 23.67
N GLY A 290 16.47 -54.56 23.45
CA GLY A 290 17.87 -54.61 23.82
C GLY A 290 18.79 -53.67 23.03
N ARG A 291 18.28 -53.08 21.91
CA ARG A 291 18.97 -52.11 21.02
C ARG A 291 18.41 -50.69 21.11
N ALA A 292 17.26 -50.48 21.74
CA ALA A 292 16.61 -49.19 21.90
C ALA A 292 16.21 -48.96 23.39
N PRO A 293 17.19 -48.66 24.26
CA PRO A 293 17.00 -48.61 25.74
C PRO A 293 16.07 -47.49 26.21
N ASN A 294 15.58 -46.62 25.32
CA ASN A 294 14.77 -45.48 25.68
C ASN A 294 13.25 -45.69 25.52
N ILE A 295 12.81 -46.88 25.05
CA ILE A 295 11.36 -47.18 24.93
C ILE A 295 10.89 -47.69 26.31
N LYS A 296 10.09 -46.88 27.00
CA LYS A 296 9.58 -47.17 28.34
C LYS A 296 8.17 -47.79 28.34
N ALA A 297 7.36 -47.48 27.36
CA ALA A 297 6.00 -47.98 27.24
C ALA A 297 5.48 -47.81 25.82
N ILE A 298 4.47 -48.59 25.44
CA ILE A 298 3.67 -48.46 24.23
C ILE A 298 2.28 -48.04 24.66
N GLN A 299 1.79 -46.97 24.04
CA GLN A 299 0.43 -46.49 24.25
C GLN A 299 -0.31 -46.45 22.90
N ILE A 300 -1.56 -46.84 22.90
CA ILE A 300 -2.44 -46.70 21.73
C ILE A 300 -3.17 -45.39 21.89
N VAL A 301 -3.14 -44.57 20.84
CA VAL A 301 -3.80 -43.29 20.82
C VAL A 301 -4.80 -43.22 19.65
N ASP A 302 -5.83 -42.41 19.81
CA ASP A 302 -6.90 -42.24 18.81
C ASP A 302 -6.44 -41.47 17.57
N LYS A 303 -5.33 -40.71 17.67
CA LYS A 303 -4.80 -39.87 16.56
C LYS A 303 -3.30 -39.67 16.74
N ILE A 304 -2.63 -39.45 15.60
CA ILE A 304 -1.20 -39.16 15.52
C ILE A 304 -1.04 -37.77 14.88
N TYR A 305 -0.14 -36.95 15.44
CA TYR A 305 0.18 -35.67 14.86
C TYR A 305 1.23 -35.82 13.75
N LYS A 306 0.88 -35.42 12.48
CA LYS A 306 1.80 -35.37 11.33
C LYS A 306 2.69 -36.59 11.10
N ASN A 307 2.18 -37.81 11.25
CA ASN A 307 2.97 -39.06 11.09
C ASN A 307 4.15 -39.19 12.03
N GLU A 308 4.22 -38.44 13.10
CA GLU A 308 5.17 -38.68 14.17
C GLU A 308 4.70 -39.88 15.01
N ILE A 309 5.58 -40.85 15.20
CA ILE A 309 5.36 -41.98 16.13
C ILE A 309 5.91 -41.50 17.46
N PHE A 310 5.06 -41.31 18.45
CA PHE A 310 5.43 -40.98 19.82
C PHE A 310 5.75 -42.22 20.60
#